data_522ea95de1585d9140a7d237f3910407
#
_entry.id   522ea95de1585d9140a7d237f3910407
#
_cell.length_a   1.000
_cell.length_b   1.000
_cell.length_c   1.000
_cell.angle_alpha   90.00
_cell.angle_beta   90.00
_cell.angle_gamma   90.00
#
_symmetry.space_group_name_H-M   'P 1'
#
loop_
_entity.id
_entity.type
_entity.pdbx_description
1 polymer ?
#
loop_
_entity_poly.entity_id
_entity_poly.type
_entity_poly.pdbx_seq_one_letter_code
_entity_poly.pdbx_strand_id
1 'polypeptide(L)'
;MSILTRRTFLKSGAMGAAAFGLHSAIGGPTRLWAGPPRDLVFRPYPHPSMPAMSFAYLTDETEDPFLSSTAVRPEGIVTGEEAGKKKFSVNARWYVEGFGYIWLAADNAGRYFDRESSVRGDQFNLNYEFARSREARNRKVRKQYESAGTAFSGEVKHLMDLSSELLEDATRQQSNGERCAKFSDKSLLWALHAGEALELEHARSVIAATQRKDKVWFGCETRQYVWAKHEDFTKRFAELFNFATITHYVWDTWYELFEPSEGVYNWGIKDNIVNWLMRNDITIQGRPLFWFHPTVTPEWLKNKSFDQVRAYVDTHTRNVLNHYGDKILQWEIVNEFHDWANIHDFSPEQITQIVRQACDRTKEVNPKVVRILNNCCPWADYAARGRKARMPATRPGRSPRKFLQDLQEAGVDYDVLGIQIYFPQRDLSDIARLLERLAMFGKPIYITEIGASSNLIAPTNTGAITGSAEEPYAWHRHWDEDLQADWLEQVYTIYYSKPYIKAINWYDFADFRPFIINGGLIREDATVKRSFNRMKTLLETWNSLPSRG
;
A
#
# COMPACT_ATOMS: atom_id res chain seq x y z
N MET A 1 -11.55 -29.85 29.74
CA MET A 1 -12.93 -30.07 30.20
C MET A 1 -13.65 -28.76 29.93
N SER A 2 -14.64 -28.61 29.10
CA SER A 2 -15.61 -29.49 28.48
C SER A 2 -16.02 -28.86 27.12
N ILE A 3 -16.09 -29.71 26.16
CA ILE A 3 -16.71 -29.61 24.85
C ILE A 3 -18.20 -29.24 25.02
N LEU A 4 -18.69 -28.29 24.21
CA LEU A 4 -20.11 -28.27 23.86
C LEU A 4 -20.30 -27.90 22.39
N THR A 5 -20.93 -28.83 21.74
CA THR A 5 -21.19 -29.08 20.34
C THR A 5 -22.28 -28.19 19.75
N ARG A 6 -22.14 -28.03 18.40
CA ARG A 6 -23.20 -27.60 17.47
C ARG A 6 -24.52 -28.33 17.69
N ARG A 7 -25.62 -27.64 17.59
CA ARG A 7 -26.86 -27.96 16.83
C ARG A 7 -28.05 -27.14 17.33
N THR A 8 -28.88 -26.80 16.36
CA THR A 8 -30.31 -26.46 16.42
C THR A 8 -30.64 -24.97 16.28
N PHE A 9 -30.99 -24.58 15.08
CA PHE A 9 -32.26 -23.91 14.77
C PHE A 9 -32.54 -24.03 13.27
N LEU A 10 -33.31 -25.06 12.94
CA LEU A 10 -34.14 -25.16 11.74
C LEU A 10 -35.55 -25.42 12.26
N LYS A 11 -36.49 -24.61 11.88
CA LYS A 11 -37.87 -24.94 11.45
C LYS A 11 -38.85 -23.79 11.68
N SER A 12 -39.61 -23.65 10.64
CA SER A 12 -41.01 -23.19 10.47
C SER A 12 -41.11 -21.75 9.93
N GLY A 13 -41.90 -21.48 8.90
CA GLY A 13 -42.93 -22.25 8.27
C GLY A 13 -43.40 -21.61 6.96
N ALA A 14 -43.93 -22.45 6.15
CA ALA A 14 -44.59 -22.15 4.90
C ALA A 14 -46.04 -21.68 5.09
N MET A 15 -46.56 -21.05 4.05
CA MET A 15 -47.93 -21.00 3.55
C MET A 15 -48.53 -19.61 3.38
N GLY A 16 -49.07 -19.42 2.17
CA GLY A 16 -49.98 -18.34 1.85
C GLY A 16 -50.10 -18.05 0.36
N ALA A 17 -50.55 -19.01 -0.43
CA ALA A 17 -51.06 -18.75 -1.77
C ALA A 17 -52.51 -18.27 -1.71
N ALA A 18 -52.79 -17.17 -2.40
CA ALA A 18 -54.16 -16.83 -2.80
C ALA A 18 -54.15 -16.17 -4.18
N ALA A 19 -54.77 -16.86 -5.11
CA ALA A 19 -55.09 -16.38 -6.46
C ALA A 19 -56.38 -15.54 -6.41
N PHE A 20 -56.53 -14.61 -7.36
CA PHE A 20 -57.71 -14.05 -8.08
C PHE A 20 -57.32 -12.69 -8.63
N GLY A 21 -57.48 -12.36 -9.87
CA GLY A 21 -58.49 -12.46 -10.85
C GLY A 21 -58.09 -11.64 -12.08
N LEU A 22 -58.43 -12.10 -13.24
CA LEU A 22 -58.30 -11.45 -14.51
C LEU A 22 -59.02 -10.09 -14.58
N HIS A 23 -58.37 -9.06 -15.12
CA HIS A 23 -59.06 -8.05 -15.94
C HIS A 23 -58.13 -7.62 -17.08
N SER A 24 -58.64 -7.87 -18.28
CA SER A 24 -58.06 -7.40 -19.55
C SER A 24 -58.34 -5.91 -19.77
N ALA A 25 -57.39 -5.16 -20.22
CA ALA A 25 -57.42 -4.38 -21.45
C ALA A 25 -56.47 -3.20 -21.51
N ILE A 26 -55.96 -3.00 -22.69
CA ILE A 26 -55.50 -1.77 -23.33
C ILE A 26 -53.97 -1.54 -23.27
N GLY A 27 -53.39 -1.64 -24.49
CA GLY A 27 -51.98 -1.52 -24.81
C GLY A 27 -51.35 -0.17 -24.45
N GLY A 28 -50.32 -0.28 -23.66
CA GLY A 28 -49.23 0.65 -23.53
C GLY A 28 -47.94 -0.08 -23.87
N PRO A 29 -46.87 0.59 -24.27
CA PRO A 29 -45.62 -0.09 -24.61
C PRO A 29 -45.17 -0.92 -23.43
N THR A 30 -45.10 -2.22 -23.64
CA THR A 30 -44.54 -3.19 -22.70
C THR A 30 -43.11 -2.76 -22.38
N ARG A 31 -42.92 -2.11 -21.23
CA ARG A 31 -41.61 -2.14 -20.58
C ARG A 31 -41.35 -3.60 -20.33
N LEU A 32 -40.48 -4.18 -21.15
CA LEU A 32 -39.85 -5.46 -20.80
C LEU A 32 -39.34 -5.33 -19.38
N TRP A 33 -39.94 -6.07 -18.48
CA TRP A 33 -39.41 -6.24 -17.13
C TRP A 33 -38.00 -6.81 -17.32
N ALA A 34 -36.98 -5.97 -17.18
CA ALA A 34 -35.63 -6.45 -16.99
C ALA A 34 -35.68 -7.32 -15.72
N GLY A 35 -35.41 -8.60 -15.86
CA GLY A 35 -35.27 -9.49 -14.70
C GLY A 35 -34.29 -8.89 -13.70
N PRO A 36 -34.26 -9.39 -12.45
CA PRO A 36 -33.33 -8.88 -11.46
C PRO A 36 -31.92 -8.85 -12.06
N PRO A 37 -31.17 -7.79 -11.83
CA PRO A 37 -29.84 -7.63 -12.40
C PRO A 37 -29.01 -8.86 -12.00
N ARG A 38 -28.46 -9.57 -13.00
CA ARG A 38 -27.64 -10.77 -12.78
C ARG A 38 -26.25 -10.38 -12.36
N ASP A 39 -25.64 -11.17 -11.46
CA ASP A 39 -24.25 -10.99 -11.06
C ASP A 39 -23.33 -11.28 -12.27
N LEU A 40 -22.22 -10.54 -12.35
CA LEU A 40 -21.17 -10.84 -13.32
C LEU A 40 -20.24 -11.91 -12.74
N VAL A 41 -19.84 -12.86 -13.57
CA VAL A 41 -18.94 -13.95 -13.18
C VAL A 41 -17.63 -13.83 -13.94
N PHE A 42 -16.53 -13.75 -13.21
CA PHE A 42 -15.18 -13.75 -13.78
C PHE A 42 -14.55 -15.12 -13.53
N ARG A 43 -14.53 -15.95 -14.57
CA ARG A 43 -14.04 -17.33 -14.50
C ARG A 43 -12.52 -17.37 -14.60
N PRO A 44 -11.81 -17.86 -13.58
CA PRO A 44 -10.38 -18.06 -13.60
C PRO A 44 -10.01 -19.39 -14.25
N TYR A 45 -8.86 -19.44 -14.90
CA TYR A 45 -8.15 -20.64 -15.33
C TYR A 45 -6.75 -20.59 -14.68
N PRO A 46 -6.62 -20.95 -13.39
CA PRO A 46 -5.40 -20.75 -12.65
C PRO A 46 -4.27 -21.69 -13.09
N HIS A 47 -3.03 -21.22 -12.97
CA HIS A 47 -1.86 -22.08 -13.08
C HIS A 47 -1.86 -23.13 -11.95
N PRO A 48 -1.42 -24.38 -12.19
CA PRO A 48 -1.40 -25.41 -11.15
C PRO A 48 -0.60 -25.07 -9.89
N SER A 49 0.42 -24.22 -10.01
CA SER A 49 1.22 -23.74 -8.88
C SER A 49 0.59 -22.56 -8.14
N MET A 50 -0.57 -22.09 -8.58
CA MET A 50 -1.25 -20.97 -7.92
C MET A 50 -1.85 -21.42 -6.59
N PRO A 51 -1.61 -20.69 -5.49
CA PRO A 51 -2.38 -20.87 -4.27
C PRO A 51 -3.89 -20.69 -4.54
N ALA A 52 -4.72 -21.42 -3.81
CA ALA A 52 -6.16 -21.30 -3.95
C ALA A 52 -6.60 -19.85 -3.73
N MET A 53 -7.32 -19.28 -4.69
CA MET A 53 -7.86 -17.93 -4.57
C MET A 53 -8.87 -17.89 -3.42
N SER A 54 -8.60 -17.09 -2.41
CA SER A 54 -9.47 -16.95 -1.23
C SER A 54 -10.20 -15.62 -1.17
N PHE A 55 -9.75 -14.64 -1.96
CA PHE A 55 -10.26 -13.28 -1.90
C PHE A 55 -10.10 -12.54 -3.23
N ALA A 56 -11.15 -11.82 -3.59
CA ALA A 56 -11.16 -10.81 -4.65
C ALA A 56 -12.01 -9.62 -4.18
N TYR A 57 -11.75 -8.44 -4.73
CA TYR A 57 -12.49 -7.25 -4.35
C TYR A 57 -12.68 -6.32 -5.56
N LEU A 58 -13.61 -5.39 -5.41
CA LEU A 58 -13.93 -4.41 -6.44
C LEU A 58 -13.35 -3.05 -6.05
N THR A 59 -12.88 -2.32 -7.06
CA THR A 59 -12.55 -0.90 -6.94
C THR A 59 -13.38 -0.09 -7.93
N ASP A 60 -13.71 1.15 -7.58
CA ASP A 60 -14.41 2.06 -8.46
C ASP A 60 -13.46 2.73 -9.49
N GLU A 61 -13.98 3.68 -10.27
CA GLU A 61 -13.20 4.39 -11.30
C GLU A 61 -12.05 5.24 -10.73
N THR A 62 -12.06 5.52 -9.43
CA THR A 62 -10.96 6.18 -8.71
C THR A 62 -9.96 5.20 -8.13
N GLU A 63 -10.17 3.89 -8.38
CA GLU A 63 -9.41 2.76 -7.84
C GLU A 63 -9.51 2.61 -6.32
N ASP A 64 -10.52 3.21 -5.69
CA ASP A 64 -10.81 2.98 -4.29
C ASP A 64 -11.67 1.71 -4.12
N PRO A 65 -11.28 0.81 -3.20
CA PRO A 65 -12.10 -0.33 -2.84
C PRO A 65 -13.42 0.11 -2.21
N PHE A 66 -14.44 -0.65 -2.47
CA PHE A 66 -15.71 -0.48 -1.79
C PHE A 66 -16.22 -1.82 -1.25
N LEU A 67 -16.99 -1.76 -0.18
CA LEU A 67 -17.61 -2.95 0.39
C LEU A 67 -18.66 -3.49 -0.58
N SER A 68 -18.54 -4.77 -0.91
CA SER A 68 -19.47 -5.49 -1.78
C SER A 68 -19.62 -6.93 -1.33
N SER A 69 -20.71 -7.57 -1.69
CA SER A 69 -20.93 -9.00 -1.49
C SER A 69 -20.22 -9.89 -2.52
N THR A 70 -19.19 -9.37 -3.16
CA THR A 70 -18.34 -10.15 -4.08
C THR A 70 -17.72 -11.35 -3.39
N ALA A 71 -17.84 -12.51 -4.01
CA ALA A 71 -17.37 -13.77 -3.45
C ALA A 71 -16.56 -14.58 -4.46
N VAL A 72 -15.54 -15.27 -3.96
CA VAL A 72 -14.85 -16.32 -4.72
C VAL A 72 -15.61 -17.62 -4.53
N ARG A 73 -16.10 -18.21 -5.63
CA ARG A 73 -16.89 -19.45 -5.69
C ARG A 73 -16.25 -20.43 -6.66
N PRO A 74 -16.69 -21.69 -6.72
CA PRO A 74 -16.16 -22.67 -7.67
C PRO A 74 -16.24 -22.25 -9.15
N GLU A 75 -17.28 -21.50 -9.52
CA GLU A 75 -17.46 -20.96 -10.88
C GLU A 75 -16.57 -19.74 -11.18
N GLY A 76 -16.03 -19.08 -10.16
CA GLY A 76 -15.17 -17.90 -10.29
C GLY A 76 -15.47 -16.80 -9.30
N ILE A 77 -15.05 -15.58 -9.62
CA ILE A 77 -15.38 -14.38 -8.85
C ILE A 77 -16.78 -13.94 -9.25
N VAL A 78 -17.72 -13.97 -8.32
CA VAL A 78 -19.11 -13.57 -8.51
C VAL A 78 -19.32 -12.20 -7.86
N THR A 79 -19.75 -11.21 -8.64
CA THR A 79 -20.02 -9.85 -8.11
C THR A 79 -21.38 -9.81 -7.42
N GLY A 80 -21.51 -8.99 -6.38
CA GLY A 80 -22.78 -8.80 -5.69
C GLY A 80 -23.60 -7.63 -6.25
N GLU A 81 -24.75 -7.36 -5.65
CA GLU A 81 -25.69 -6.29 -6.05
C GLU A 81 -25.05 -4.90 -6.09
N GLU A 82 -24.13 -4.63 -5.18
CA GLU A 82 -23.43 -3.33 -5.08
C GLU A 82 -22.62 -3.00 -6.32
N ALA A 83 -22.12 -4.03 -7.03
CA ALA A 83 -21.42 -3.86 -8.30
C ALA A 83 -22.31 -3.21 -9.39
N GLY A 84 -23.64 -3.36 -9.29
CA GLY A 84 -24.59 -2.73 -10.23
C GLY A 84 -24.82 -1.24 -10.03
N LYS A 85 -24.26 -0.66 -8.96
CA LYS A 85 -24.45 0.76 -8.61
C LYS A 85 -23.29 1.64 -9.06
N LYS A 86 -22.18 1.03 -9.50
CA LYS A 86 -20.94 1.73 -9.88
C LYS A 86 -20.29 1.03 -11.05
N LYS A 87 -19.50 1.78 -11.79
CA LYS A 87 -18.47 1.17 -12.64
C LYS A 87 -17.34 0.67 -11.77
N PHE A 88 -16.79 -0.50 -12.10
CA PHE A 88 -15.81 -1.14 -11.25
C PHE A 88 -14.72 -1.90 -12.02
N SER A 89 -13.62 -2.16 -11.36
CA SER A 89 -12.64 -3.16 -11.73
C SER A 89 -12.63 -4.32 -10.72
N VAL A 90 -12.20 -5.50 -11.17
CA VAL A 90 -12.03 -6.69 -10.34
C VAL A 90 -10.56 -6.84 -9.98
N ASN A 91 -10.27 -6.95 -8.69
CA ASN A 91 -8.92 -7.11 -8.18
C ASN A 91 -8.77 -8.48 -7.54
N ALA A 92 -7.74 -9.22 -7.93
CA ALA A 92 -7.39 -10.49 -7.32
C ALA A 92 -5.88 -10.69 -7.32
N ARG A 93 -5.41 -11.50 -6.36
CA ARG A 93 -4.02 -11.91 -6.34
C ARG A 93 -3.84 -13.07 -7.30
N TRP A 94 -2.85 -12.98 -8.18
CA TRP A 94 -2.67 -13.89 -9.30
C TRP A 94 -1.23 -14.29 -9.49
N TYR A 95 -1.00 -15.58 -9.72
CA TYR A 95 0.32 -16.08 -10.08
C TYR A 95 0.51 -16.02 -11.60
N VAL A 96 1.55 -15.34 -12.02
CA VAL A 96 1.99 -15.27 -13.41
C VAL A 96 3.33 -15.98 -13.50
N GLU A 97 3.35 -17.14 -14.16
CA GLU A 97 4.56 -17.92 -14.35
C GLU A 97 5.64 -17.07 -15.04
N GLY A 98 6.83 -17.01 -14.45
CA GLY A 98 7.94 -16.16 -14.94
C GLY A 98 7.90 -14.71 -14.46
N PHE A 99 6.86 -14.31 -13.70
CA PHE A 99 6.80 -12.96 -13.10
C PHE A 99 6.57 -12.99 -11.60
N GLY A 100 5.62 -13.75 -11.09
CA GLY A 100 5.38 -13.87 -9.67
C GLY A 100 3.92 -13.86 -9.24
N TYR A 101 3.69 -13.75 -7.92
CA TYR A 101 2.38 -13.79 -7.31
C TYR A 101 1.98 -12.39 -6.80
N ILE A 102 1.31 -11.65 -7.65
CA ILE A 102 1.01 -10.23 -7.46
C ILE A 102 -0.49 -9.92 -7.53
N TRP A 103 -0.87 -8.76 -7.04
CA TRP A 103 -2.21 -8.21 -7.24
C TRP A 103 -2.37 -7.65 -8.65
N LEU A 104 -3.45 -8.04 -9.30
CA LEU A 104 -3.83 -7.57 -10.63
C LEU A 104 -5.24 -6.97 -10.60
N ALA A 105 -5.47 -6.02 -11.49
CA ALA A 105 -6.77 -5.40 -11.72
C ALA A 105 -7.24 -5.65 -13.15
N ALA A 106 -8.46 -6.15 -13.31
CA ALA A 106 -9.18 -6.22 -14.56
C ALA A 106 -10.18 -5.05 -14.61
N ASP A 107 -9.94 -4.07 -15.48
CA ASP A 107 -10.69 -2.84 -15.61
C ASP A 107 -11.40 -2.67 -16.96
N ASN A 108 -11.62 -3.78 -17.68
CA ASN A 108 -12.23 -3.78 -19.00
C ASN A 108 -11.46 -2.90 -20.02
N ALA A 109 -10.12 -2.99 -19.99
CA ALA A 109 -9.23 -2.15 -20.80
C ALA A 109 -9.46 -0.64 -20.58
N GLY A 110 -9.63 -0.22 -19.33
CA GLY A 110 -9.83 1.17 -18.90
C GLY A 110 -11.26 1.69 -19.05
N ARG A 111 -12.22 0.84 -19.45
CA ARG A 111 -13.65 1.23 -19.59
C ARG A 111 -14.46 0.90 -18.35
N TYR A 112 -13.91 0.10 -17.46
CA TYR A 112 -14.53 -0.49 -16.29
C TYR A 112 -15.70 -1.44 -16.64
N PHE A 113 -16.08 -2.27 -15.69
CA PHE A 113 -17.27 -3.09 -15.80
C PHE A 113 -18.46 -2.36 -15.19
N ASP A 114 -19.63 -2.55 -15.79
CA ASP A 114 -20.92 -2.17 -15.24
C ASP A 114 -21.96 -3.21 -15.70
N ARG A 115 -23.16 -3.13 -15.17
CA ARG A 115 -24.24 -4.06 -15.58
C ARG A 115 -24.75 -3.82 -16.99
N GLU A 116 -24.60 -2.62 -17.51
CA GLU A 116 -25.02 -2.28 -18.87
C GLU A 116 -24.04 -2.80 -19.92
N SER A 117 -22.76 -2.94 -19.53
CA SER A 117 -21.73 -3.50 -20.41
C SER A 117 -21.83 -5.03 -20.62
N SER A 118 -22.72 -5.70 -19.90
CA SER A 118 -22.90 -7.17 -19.96
C SER A 118 -23.88 -7.66 -21.05
N VAL A 119 -23.87 -7.05 -22.24
CA VAL A 119 -24.80 -7.36 -23.35
C VAL A 119 -24.62 -8.78 -23.92
N ARG A 120 -23.61 -9.55 -23.54
CA ARG A 120 -23.33 -10.87 -24.12
C ARG A 120 -23.05 -12.02 -23.14
N GLY A 121 -23.69 -12.03 -22.00
CA GLY A 121 -23.52 -13.12 -21.04
C GLY A 121 -22.66 -12.70 -19.86
N ASP A 122 -23.10 -13.17 -18.77
CA ASP A 122 -22.65 -12.78 -17.45
C ASP A 122 -21.26 -13.35 -17.07
N GLN A 123 -20.51 -13.91 -18.04
CA GLN A 123 -19.24 -14.60 -17.78
C GLN A 123 -18.07 -14.02 -18.59
N PHE A 124 -17.01 -13.66 -17.87
CA PHE A 124 -15.76 -13.18 -18.42
C PHE A 124 -14.62 -14.16 -18.12
N ASN A 125 -13.69 -14.33 -19.03
CA ASN A 125 -12.44 -15.04 -18.76
C ASN A 125 -11.49 -14.11 -18.00
N LEU A 126 -11.23 -14.40 -16.72
CA LEU A 126 -10.45 -13.53 -15.85
C LEU A 126 -9.01 -13.31 -16.34
N ASN A 127 -8.37 -14.36 -16.86
CA ASN A 127 -7.02 -14.29 -17.42
C ASN A 127 -6.96 -13.31 -18.60
N TYR A 128 -7.96 -13.39 -19.49
CA TYR A 128 -8.07 -12.47 -20.62
C TYR A 128 -8.30 -11.04 -20.19
N GLU A 129 -9.15 -10.82 -19.19
CA GLU A 129 -9.42 -9.48 -18.68
C GLU A 129 -8.21 -8.85 -18.00
N PHE A 130 -7.39 -9.62 -17.27
CA PHE A 130 -6.12 -9.13 -16.74
C PHE A 130 -5.14 -8.73 -17.85
N ALA A 131 -4.93 -9.61 -18.83
CA ALA A 131 -4.02 -9.35 -19.95
C ALA A 131 -4.46 -8.11 -20.76
N ARG A 132 -5.74 -8.06 -21.13
CA ARG A 132 -6.30 -6.95 -21.90
C ARG A 132 -6.22 -5.61 -21.17
N SER A 133 -6.50 -5.61 -19.87
CA SER A 133 -6.44 -4.41 -19.05
C SER A 133 -5.00 -3.90 -18.89
N ARG A 134 -4.04 -4.81 -18.67
CA ARG A 134 -2.63 -4.46 -18.56
C ARG A 134 -2.07 -3.92 -19.87
N GLU A 135 -2.36 -4.57 -20.98
CA GLU A 135 -1.90 -4.15 -22.29
C GLU A 135 -2.45 -2.78 -22.69
N ALA A 136 -3.74 -2.53 -22.48
CA ALA A 136 -4.36 -1.23 -22.73
C ALA A 136 -3.72 -0.11 -21.87
N ARG A 137 -3.40 -0.43 -20.61
CA ARG A 137 -2.70 0.49 -19.72
C ARG A 137 -1.30 0.82 -20.24
N ASN A 138 -0.52 -0.17 -20.64
CA ASN A 138 0.82 0.03 -21.17
C ASN A 138 0.81 0.92 -22.42
N ARG A 139 -0.12 0.72 -23.35
CA ARG A 139 -0.28 1.59 -24.53
C ARG A 139 -0.55 3.04 -24.13
N LYS A 140 -1.42 3.25 -23.15
CA LYS A 140 -1.77 4.59 -22.65
C LYS A 140 -0.54 5.26 -22.01
N VAL A 141 0.16 4.55 -21.12
CA VAL A 141 1.34 5.04 -20.41
C VAL A 141 2.48 5.35 -21.39
N ARG A 142 2.76 4.44 -22.32
CA ARG A 142 3.75 4.66 -23.37
C ARG A 142 3.49 5.95 -24.14
N LYS A 143 2.27 6.13 -24.65
CA LYS A 143 1.88 7.34 -25.38
C LYS A 143 2.07 8.61 -24.55
N GLN A 144 1.73 8.55 -23.27
CA GLN A 144 1.88 9.66 -22.33
C GLN A 144 3.37 10.02 -22.15
N TYR A 145 4.24 9.04 -21.96
CA TYR A 145 5.67 9.26 -21.77
C TYR A 145 6.39 9.68 -23.05
N GLU A 146 6.02 9.12 -24.21
CA GLU A 146 6.50 9.58 -25.51
C GLU A 146 6.13 11.05 -25.75
N SER A 147 4.92 11.45 -25.40
CA SER A 147 4.46 12.85 -25.48
C SER A 147 5.23 13.77 -24.52
N ALA A 148 5.78 13.24 -23.44
CA ALA A 148 6.66 13.94 -22.50
C ALA A 148 8.15 13.92 -22.92
N GLY A 149 8.47 13.35 -24.11
CA GLY A 149 9.81 13.34 -24.67
C GLY A 149 10.66 12.09 -24.36
N THR A 150 10.08 11.04 -23.77
CA THR A 150 10.81 9.80 -23.52
C THR A 150 10.91 8.97 -24.80
N ALA A 151 12.12 8.62 -25.20
CA ALA A 151 12.40 7.67 -26.27
C ALA A 151 12.63 6.28 -25.67
N PHE A 152 11.81 5.30 -26.05
CA PHE A 152 11.90 3.94 -25.54
C PHE A 152 12.84 3.07 -26.40
N SER A 153 13.53 2.15 -25.72
CA SER A 153 14.42 1.17 -26.35
C SER A 153 13.68 0.20 -27.28
N GLY A 154 14.46 -0.51 -28.09
CA GLY A 154 13.93 -1.64 -28.88
C GLY A 154 13.38 -2.78 -28.02
N GLU A 155 13.93 -2.96 -26.81
CA GLU A 155 13.48 -3.98 -25.86
C GLU A 155 12.05 -3.70 -25.38
N VAL A 156 11.74 -2.50 -24.91
CA VAL A 156 10.38 -2.11 -24.52
C VAL A 156 9.38 -2.33 -25.66
N LYS A 157 9.75 -1.91 -26.87
CA LYS A 157 8.90 -2.10 -28.05
C LYS A 157 8.64 -3.58 -28.32
N HIS A 158 9.67 -4.41 -28.27
CA HIS A 158 9.56 -5.85 -28.51
C HIS A 158 8.68 -6.53 -27.44
N LEU A 159 8.83 -6.19 -26.16
CA LEU A 159 7.99 -6.72 -25.09
C LEU A 159 6.51 -6.36 -25.30
N MET A 160 6.22 -5.13 -25.71
CA MET A 160 4.86 -4.68 -26.00
C MET A 160 4.28 -5.39 -27.24
N ASP A 161 5.04 -5.53 -28.30
CA ASP A 161 4.60 -6.20 -29.54
C ASP A 161 4.28 -7.67 -29.26
N LEU A 162 5.16 -8.37 -28.53
CA LEU A 162 4.95 -9.76 -28.13
C LEU A 162 3.71 -9.94 -27.26
N SER A 163 3.49 -9.02 -26.30
CA SER A 163 2.27 -9.02 -25.50
C SER A 163 1.02 -8.83 -26.36
N SER A 164 1.06 -7.89 -27.31
CA SER A 164 -0.07 -7.59 -28.20
C SER A 164 -0.41 -8.77 -29.12
N GLU A 165 0.58 -9.39 -29.75
CA GLU A 165 0.39 -10.57 -30.62
C GLU A 165 -0.25 -11.74 -29.86
N LEU A 166 0.22 -12.02 -28.63
CA LEU A 166 -0.34 -13.07 -27.78
C LEU A 166 -1.76 -12.74 -27.32
N LEU A 167 -2.09 -11.45 -27.09
CA LEU A 167 -3.45 -11.03 -26.77
C LEU A 167 -4.40 -11.19 -27.95
N GLU A 168 -3.93 -10.93 -29.18
CA GLU A 168 -4.70 -11.23 -30.40
C GLU A 168 -4.95 -12.72 -30.53
N ASP A 169 -3.95 -13.58 -30.26
CA ASP A 169 -4.14 -15.03 -30.23
C ASP A 169 -5.17 -15.43 -29.17
N ALA A 170 -5.12 -14.87 -27.97
CA ALA A 170 -6.13 -15.09 -26.95
C ALA A 170 -7.53 -14.68 -27.42
N THR A 171 -7.64 -13.54 -28.10
CA THR A 171 -8.90 -13.03 -28.65
C THR A 171 -9.48 -13.99 -29.71
N ARG A 172 -8.65 -14.58 -30.57
CA ARG A 172 -9.07 -15.58 -31.53
C ARG A 172 -9.57 -16.89 -30.89
N GLN A 173 -9.19 -17.16 -29.65
CA GLN A 173 -9.55 -18.38 -28.91
C GLN A 173 -10.67 -18.18 -27.88
N GLN A 174 -11.38 -17.05 -27.86
CA GLN A 174 -12.41 -16.75 -26.85
C GLN A 174 -13.53 -17.82 -26.75
N SER A 175 -13.80 -18.56 -27.81
CA SER A 175 -14.77 -19.69 -27.78
C SER A 175 -14.27 -20.87 -26.95
N ASN A 176 -12.97 -20.97 -26.68
CA ASN A 176 -12.35 -22.01 -25.85
C ASN A 176 -11.65 -21.34 -24.67
N GLY A 177 -12.30 -21.33 -23.50
CA GLY A 177 -11.85 -20.60 -22.32
C GLY A 177 -10.45 -20.97 -21.85
N GLU A 178 -10.07 -22.25 -21.87
CA GLU A 178 -8.72 -22.70 -21.46
C GLU A 178 -7.63 -22.25 -22.44
N ARG A 179 -7.90 -22.38 -23.75
CA ARG A 179 -6.93 -21.89 -24.75
C ARG A 179 -6.79 -20.39 -24.74
N CYS A 180 -7.90 -19.67 -24.59
CA CYS A 180 -7.89 -18.23 -24.40
C CYS A 180 -7.04 -17.85 -23.18
N ALA A 181 -7.26 -18.47 -22.02
CA ALA A 181 -6.50 -18.22 -20.79
C ALA A 181 -4.99 -18.48 -20.96
N LYS A 182 -4.62 -19.57 -21.64
CA LYS A 182 -3.21 -19.91 -21.90
C LYS A 182 -2.45 -18.84 -22.71
N PHE A 183 -3.08 -18.28 -23.73
CA PHE A 183 -2.48 -17.16 -24.48
C PHE A 183 -2.51 -15.87 -23.69
N SER A 184 -3.57 -15.64 -22.92
CA SER A 184 -3.71 -14.47 -22.05
C SER A 184 -2.63 -14.41 -20.97
N ASP A 185 -2.32 -15.53 -20.32
CA ASP A 185 -1.26 -15.58 -19.29
C ASP A 185 0.12 -15.25 -19.90
N LYS A 186 0.40 -15.75 -21.11
CA LYS A 186 1.63 -15.41 -21.83
C LYS A 186 1.66 -13.93 -22.22
N SER A 187 0.55 -13.38 -22.71
CA SER A 187 0.43 -11.95 -23.00
C SER A 187 0.64 -11.12 -21.74
N LEU A 188 0.00 -11.52 -20.64
CA LEU A 188 0.10 -10.83 -19.35
C LEU A 188 1.54 -10.82 -18.82
N LEU A 189 2.27 -11.93 -18.92
CA LEU A 189 3.69 -11.99 -18.56
C LEU A 189 4.49 -10.88 -19.23
N TRP A 190 4.41 -10.79 -20.54
CA TRP A 190 5.17 -9.80 -21.31
C TRP A 190 4.63 -8.36 -21.11
N ALA A 191 3.32 -8.22 -20.91
CA ALA A 191 2.73 -6.93 -20.56
C ALA A 191 3.22 -6.40 -19.19
N LEU A 192 3.44 -7.29 -18.22
CA LEU A 192 3.97 -6.89 -16.91
C LEU A 192 5.42 -6.43 -17.03
N HIS A 193 6.28 -7.23 -17.70
CA HIS A 193 7.66 -6.81 -17.95
C HIS A 193 7.74 -5.51 -18.77
N ALA A 194 6.91 -5.36 -19.80
CA ALA A 194 6.84 -4.13 -20.59
C ALA A 194 6.42 -2.93 -19.74
N GLY A 195 5.44 -3.10 -18.82
CA GLY A 195 4.99 -2.03 -17.94
C GLY A 195 6.09 -1.55 -16.99
N GLU A 196 6.84 -2.47 -16.39
CA GLU A 196 7.96 -2.12 -15.52
C GLU A 196 9.11 -1.44 -16.30
N ALA A 197 9.43 -1.96 -17.48
CA ALA A 197 10.46 -1.36 -18.34
C ALA A 197 10.06 0.05 -18.81
N LEU A 198 8.79 0.29 -19.15
CA LEU A 198 8.27 1.63 -19.47
C LEU A 198 8.50 2.61 -18.31
N GLU A 199 8.18 2.21 -17.07
CA GLU A 199 8.38 3.07 -15.91
C GLU A 199 9.85 3.36 -15.64
N LEU A 200 10.71 2.34 -15.73
CA LEU A 200 12.14 2.49 -15.48
C LEU A 200 12.86 3.33 -16.53
N GLU A 201 12.60 3.10 -17.82
CA GLU A 201 13.21 3.90 -18.89
C GLU A 201 12.73 5.34 -18.84
N HIS A 202 11.44 5.57 -18.55
CA HIS A 202 10.94 6.93 -18.33
C HIS A 202 11.62 7.59 -17.12
N ALA A 203 11.70 6.89 -15.98
CA ALA A 203 12.34 7.41 -14.77
C ALA A 203 13.81 7.78 -15.04
N ARG A 204 14.57 6.91 -15.71
CA ARG A 204 15.97 7.18 -16.10
C ARG A 204 16.08 8.37 -17.05
N SER A 205 15.17 8.49 -18.01
CA SER A 205 15.12 9.62 -18.95
C SER A 205 14.88 10.95 -18.20
N VAL A 206 13.92 10.96 -17.25
CA VAL A 206 13.65 12.13 -16.42
C VAL A 206 14.85 12.51 -15.56
N ILE A 207 15.49 11.54 -14.91
CA ILE A 207 16.68 11.78 -14.06
C ILE A 207 17.83 12.36 -14.91
N ALA A 208 18.08 11.81 -16.08
CA ALA A 208 19.13 12.27 -16.98
C ALA A 208 18.86 13.69 -17.52
N ALA A 209 17.61 14.02 -17.82
CA ALA A 209 17.22 15.32 -18.35
C ALA A 209 17.13 16.42 -17.27
N THR A 210 16.88 16.04 -16.03
CA THR A 210 16.61 16.96 -14.94
C THR A 210 17.76 16.93 -13.94
N GLN A 211 18.60 17.95 -13.92
CA GLN A 211 19.50 18.14 -12.77
C GLN A 211 18.64 18.52 -11.57
N ARG A 212 18.25 17.52 -10.77
CA ARG A 212 17.43 17.73 -9.59
C ARG A 212 18.16 18.63 -8.60
N LYS A 213 17.64 19.85 -8.37
CA LYS A 213 18.23 20.86 -7.50
C LYS A 213 17.72 20.79 -6.06
N ASP A 214 16.55 20.24 -5.87
CA ASP A 214 15.93 20.09 -4.57
C ASP A 214 16.48 18.87 -3.84
N LYS A 215 16.66 19.01 -2.53
CA LYS A 215 17.15 17.94 -1.69
C LYS A 215 16.09 16.84 -1.54
N VAL A 216 16.49 15.61 -1.74
CA VAL A 216 15.73 14.42 -1.36
C VAL A 216 16.40 13.80 -0.13
N TRP A 217 15.57 13.48 0.86
CA TRP A 217 16.04 12.81 2.05
C TRP A 217 16.07 11.29 1.81
N PHE A 218 17.20 10.66 2.11
CA PHE A 218 17.35 9.22 2.09
C PHE A 218 17.63 8.74 3.50
N GLY A 219 16.73 7.92 4.01
CA GLY A 219 16.74 7.56 5.42
C GLY A 219 16.38 6.13 5.74
N CYS A 220 16.42 5.84 7.02
CA CYS A 220 16.01 4.57 7.59
C CYS A 220 15.50 4.74 9.01
N GLU A 221 14.70 3.75 9.48
CA GLU A 221 14.24 3.69 10.87
C GLU A 221 15.37 3.25 11.79
N THR A 222 15.46 3.90 12.95
CA THR A 222 16.55 3.69 13.93
C THR A 222 16.23 2.66 15.01
N ARG A 223 15.07 2.03 15.00
CA ARG A 223 14.59 1.16 16.09
C ARG A 223 15.55 0.02 16.48
N GLN A 224 16.42 -0.39 15.57
CA GLN A 224 17.39 -1.45 15.81
C GLN A 224 18.69 -0.96 16.47
N TYR A 225 18.82 0.34 16.68
CA TYR A 225 19.99 0.99 17.30
C TYR A 225 20.43 0.35 18.62
N VAL A 226 19.48 -0.11 19.43
CA VAL A 226 19.75 -0.64 20.78
C VAL A 226 20.26 -2.07 20.77
N TRP A 227 19.91 -2.85 19.74
CA TRP A 227 20.14 -4.31 19.72
C TRP A 227 21.24 -4.75 18.78
N ALA A 228 21.59 -3.93 17.80
CA ALA A 228 22.66 -4.23 16.87
C ALA A 228 24.03 -4.05 17.54
N LYS A 229 25.09 -4.62 16.95
CA LYS A 229 26.48 -4.29 17.29
C LYS A 229 26.68 -2.78 17.07
N HIS A 230 26.67 -2.04 18.14
CA HIS A 230 26.42 -0.60 18.14
C HIS A 230 27.38 0.20 17.24
N GLU A 231 28.69 -0.08 17.31
CA GLU A 231 29.68 0.65 16.50
C GLU A 231 29.53 0.39 15.01
N ASP A 232 29.36 -0.87 14.63
CA ASP A 232 29.18 -1.23 13.22
C ASP A 232 27.86 -0.72 12.68
N PHE A 233 26.78 -0.82 13.45
CA PHE A 233 25.46 -0.29 13.07
C PHE A 233 25.54 1.22 12.79
N THR A 234 26.06 1.99 13.74
CA THR A 234 26.11 3.45 13.66
C THR A 234 27.00 3.93 12.53
N LYS A 235 28.14 3.27 12.32
CA LYS A 235 29.05 3.55 11.21
C LYS A 235 28.38 3.27 9.87
N ARG A 236 27.80 2.08 9.68
CA ARG A 236 27.15 1.70 8.43
C ARG A 236 25.92 2.55 8.13
N PHE A 237 25.12 2.87 9.15
CA PHE A 237 23.97 3.76 8.99
C PHE A 237 24.41 5.13 8.48
N ALA A 238 25.44 5.64 9.10
CA ALA A 238 26.00 6.93 8.75
C ALA A 238 26.66 6.97 7.36
N GLU A 239 27.15 5.85 6.81
CA GLU A 239 27.68 5.78 5.44
C GLU A 239 26.60 6.06 4.37
N LEU A 240 25.33 5.74 4.64
CA LEU A 240 24.26 5.83 3.65
C LEU A 240 23.33 7.03 3.86
N PHE A 241 22.96 7.31 5.12
CA PHE A 241 21.78 8.11 5.37
C PHE A 241 22.09 9.53 5.87
N ASN A 242 21.38 10.49 5.29
CA ASN A 242 21.34 11.88 5.73
C ASN A 242 20.02 12.22 6.47
N PHE A 243 19.17 11.20 6.66
CA PHE A 243 17.87 11.29 7.28
C PHE A 243 17.58 10.04 8.11
N ALA A 244 16.85 10.17 9.19
CA ALA A 244 16.48 9.05 10.03
C ALA A 244 15.12 9.25 10.67
N THR A 245 14.39 8.16 10.89
CA THR A 245 13.16 8.19 11.68
C THR A 245 13.38 7.58 13.06
N ILE A 246 12.78 8.19 14.09
CA ILE A 246 12.77 7.69 15.46
C ILE A 246 11.34 7.41 15.89
N THR A 247 11.07 6.18 16.27
CA THR A 247 9.75 5.76 16.74
C THR A 247 9.46 6.24 18.16
N HIS A 248 8.26 6.84 18.36
CA HIS A 248 7.74 7.35 19.64
C HIS A 248 6.37 6.74 19.97
N TYR A 249 6.19 5.43 19.75
CA TYR A 249 4.93 4.77 20.13
C TYR A 249 4.66 4.95 21.61
N VAL A 250 3.47 5.39 21.96
CA VAL A 250 3.04 5.60 23.36
C VAL A 250 3.32 4.34 24.19
N TRP A 251 2.94 3.19 23.68
CA TRP A 251 3.24 1.88 24.26
C TRP A 251 4.27 1.17 23.41
N ASP A 252 5.53 1.54 23.56
CA ASP A 252 6.64 0.95 22.79
C ASP A 252 7.14 -0.32 23.46
N THR A 253 6.90 -1.45 22.84
CA THR A 253 7.36 -2.76 23.33
C THR A 253 8.74 -3.15 22.78
N TRP A 254 9.36 -2.30 21.95
CA TRP A 254 10.65 -2.56 21.34
C TRP A 254 11.82 -2.16 22.21
N TYR A 255 11.66 -1.06 22.94
CA TYR A 255 12.67 -0.54 23.85
C TYR A 255 12.19 -0.59 25.31
N GLU A 256 11.55 0.46 25.71
CA GLU A 256 10.85 0.65 26.96
C GLU A 256 9.58 1.47 26.67
N LEU A 257 8.61 1.36 27.55
CA LEU A 257 7.37 2.11 27.38
C LEU A 257 7.68 3.60 27.34
N PHE A 258 7.33 4.27 26.24
CA PHE A 258 7.61 5.68 26.06
C PHE A 258 6.80 6.55 27.02
N GLU A 259 5.50 6.27 27.15
CA GLU A 259 4.59 6.94 28.08
C GLU A 259 3.84 5.87 28.91
N PRO A 260 4.47 5.34 29.98
CA PRO A 260 3.89 4.27 30.79
C PRO A 260 2.60 4.67 31.50
N SER A 261 2.45 5.95 31.85
CA SER A 261 1.21 6.57 32.30
C SER A 261 1.10 7.98 31.72
N GLU A 262 -0.12 8.51 31.62
CA GLU A 262 -0.38 9.81 31.00
C GLU A 262 0.53 10.90 31.54
N GLY A 263 1.27 11.56 30.67
CA GLY A 263 2.17 12.67 31.00
C GLY A 263 3.51 12.27 31.63
N VAL A 264 3.77 10.97 31.81
CA VAL A 264 5.04 10.46 32.33
C VAL A 264 5.83 9.80 31.21
N TYR A 265 6.99 10.36 30.86
CA TYR A 265 7.76 9.97 29.68
C TYR A 265 9.12 9.37 30.04
N ASN A 266 9.50 8.31 29.33
CA ASN A 266 10.85 7.73 29.33
C ASN A 266 11.62 8.25 28.11
N TRP A 267 12.36 9.34 28.29
CA TRP A 267 13.10 9.99 27.21
C TRP A 267 14.45 9.33 26.90
N GLY A 268 15.06 8.68 27.88
CA GLY A 268 16.47 8.33 27.91
C GLY A 268 17.03 7.70 26.64
N ILE A 269 16.42 6.64 26.14
CA ILE A 269 16.90 5.96 24.92
C ILE A 269 16.64 6.80 23.67
N LYS A 270 15.50 7.49 23.61
CA LYS A 270 15.15 8.34 22.46
C LYS A 270 16.13 9.52 22.37
N ASP A 271 16.46 10.14 23.50
CA ASP A 271 17.45 11.23 23.59
C ASP A 271 18.84 10.76 23.17
N ASN A 272 19.25 9.55 23.55
CA ASN A 272 20.52 8.98 23.11
C ASN A 272 20.59 8.83 21.58
N ILE A 273 19.50 8.35 20.96
CA ILE A 273 19.40 8.23 19.51
C ILE A 273 19.42 9.61 18.86
N VAL A 274 18.65 10.57 19.35
CA VAL A 274 18.62 11.96 18.86
C VAL A 274 20.03 12.57 18.92
N ASN A 275 20.72 12.44 20.06
CA ASN A 275 22.05 12.99 20.23
C ASN A 275 23.08 12.33 19.30
N TRP A 276 22.95 11.01 19.05
CA TRP A 276 23.81 10.33 18.08
C TRP A 276 23.56 10.84 16.65
N LEU A 277 22.31 10.96 16.23
CA LEU A 277 21.96 11.46 14.89
C LEU A 277 22.44 12.89 14.67
N MET A 278 22.26 13.76 15.67
CA MET A 278 22.73 15.15 15.63
C MET A 278 24.25 15.26 15.48
N ARG A 279 25.02 14.43 16.24
CA ARG A 279 26.49 14.39 16.10
C ARG A 279 26.98 13.92 14.73
N ASN A 280 26.09 13.28 13.97
CA ASN A 280 26.40 12.81 12.62
C ASN A 280 25.71 13.62 11.51
N ASP A 281 25.19 14.82 11.82
CA ASP A 281 24.50 15.71 10.87
C ASP A 281 23.36 15.01 10.11
N ILE A 282 22.67 14.07 10.78
CA ILE A 282 21.53 13.35 10.22
C ILE A 282 20.25 14.07 10.63
N THR A 283 19.45 14.49 9.65
CA THR A 283 18.14 15.10 9.89
C THR A 283 17.17 14.07 10.46
N ILE A 284 16.38 14.50 11.45
CA ILE A 284 15.55 13.61 12.26
C ILE A 284 14.07 13.85 11.98
N GLN A 285 13.33 12.76 11.76
CA GLN A 285 11.89 12.74 11.82
C GLN A 285 11.44 11.95 13.05
N GLY A 286 10.68 12.57 13.92
CA GLY A 286 9.95 11.87 15.00
C GLY A 286 8.67 11.24 14.46
N ARG A 287 8.33 10.03 14.94
CA ARG A 287 7.15 9.30 14.47
C ARG A 287 6.59 8.30 15.48
N PRO A 288 5.25 8.11 15.45
CA PRO A 288 4.28 9.17 15.24
C PRO A 288 4.00 9.91 16.57
N LEU A 289 3.37 11.07 16.52
CA LEU A 289 2.76 11.62 17.72
C LEU A 289 1.55 10.79 18.14
N PHE A 290 0.72 10.37 17.18
CA PHE A 290 -0.47 9.57 17.45
C PHE A 290 -0.61 8.39 16.49
N TRP A 291 -0.81 7.20 17.08
CA TRP A 291 -1.17 5.98 16.38
C TRP A 291 -2.09 5.14 17.27
N PHE A 292 -3.38 5.08 16.93
CA PHE A 292 -4.39 4.36 17.71
C PHE A 292 -4.53 2.89 17.28
N HIS A 293 -3.37 2.26 17.08
CA HIS A 293 -3.31 0.84 16.76
C HIS A 293 -3.41 -0.01 18.04
N PRO A 294 -4.14 -1.15 18.02
CA PRO A 294 -4.36 -1.97 19.22
C PRO A 294 -3.08 -2.40 19.97
N THR A 295 -1.98 -2.56 19.24
CA THR A 295 -0.70 -3.05 19.83
C THR A 295 0.11 -2.00 20.58
N VAL A 296 -0.12 -0.71 20.32
CA VAL A 296 0.67 0.39 20.86
C VAL A 296 -0.17 1.42 21.62
N THR A 297 -1.46 1.16 21.77
CA THR A 297 -2.36 2.00 22.57
C THR A 297 -2.54 1.37 23.94
N PRO A 298 -2.03 1.99 25.04
CA PRO A 298 -2.16 1.45 26.39
C PRO A 298 -3.61 1.50 26.88
N GLU A 299 -3.92 0.68 27.89
CA GLU A 299 -5.28 0.60 28.45
C GLU A 299 -5.80 1.92 28.97
N TRP A 300 -4.93 2.73 29.61
CA TRP A 300 -5.32 4.05 30.11
C TRP A 300 -5.74 5.01 28.98
N LEU A 301 -5.23 4.82 27.74
CA LEU A 301 -5.61 5.61 26.57
C LEU A 301 -6.83 5.01 25.86
N LYS A 302 -6.92 3.67 25.73
CA LYS A 302 -8.03 2.99 25.08
C LYS A 302 -9.39 3.32 25.70
N ASN A 303 -9.40 3.50 27.03
CA ASN A 303 -10.63 3.70 27.78
C ASN A 303 -11.08 5.18 27.86
N LYS A 304 -10.38 6.09 27.18
CA LYS A 304 -10.76 7.51 27.15
C LYS A 304 -11.93 7.80 26.24
N SER A 305 -12.83 8.68 26.68
CA SER A 305 -13.85 9.27 25.81
C SER A 305 -13.22 10.13 24.72
N PHE A 306 -14.00 10.51 23.71
CA PHE A 306 -13.55 11.37 22.62
C PHE A 306 -12.96 12.69 23.14
N ASP A 307 -13.64 13.36 24.07
CA ASP A 307 -13.14 14.63 24.65
C ASP A 307 -11.88 14.44 25.47
N GLN A 308 -11.76 13.32 26.19
CA GLN A 308 -10.54 12.98 26.91
C GLN A 308 -9.37 12.68 25.98
N VAL A 309 -9.61 12.01 24.84
CA VAL A 309 -8.58 11.81 23.81
C VAL A 309 -8.17 13.14 23.20
N ARG A 310 -9.09 14.05 22.95
CA ARG A 310 -8.76 15.40 22.46
C ARG A 310 -7.90 16.19 23.46
N ALA A 311 -8.21 16.11 24.75
CA ALA A 311 -7.38 16.73 25.79
C ALA A 311 -5.97 16.12 25.83
N TYR A 312 -5.88 14.80 25.72
CA TYR A 312 -4.61 14.09 25.61
C TYR A 312 -3.80 14.52 24.37
N VAL A 313 -4.45 14.63 23.21
CA VAL A 313 -3.80 15.10 21.96
C VAL A 313 -3.13 16.46 22.16
N ASP A 314 -3.80 17.39 22.83
CA ASP A 314 -3.24 18.70 23.15
C ASP A 314 -2.01 18.63 24.06
N THR A 315 -2.13 17.90 25.16
CA THR A 315 -1.08 17.78 26.17
C THR A 315 0.14 17.04 25.66
N HIS A 316 -0.08 15.88 25.00
CA HIS A 316 1.00 15.05 24.46
C HIS A 316 1.78 15.81 23.37
N THR A 317 1.09 16.48 22.45
CA THR A 317 1.74 17.29 21.41
C THR A 317 2.65 18.35 22.03
N ARG A 318 2.16 19.10 23.03
CA ARG A 318 2.96 20.12 23.73
C ARG A 318 4.18 19.52 24.42
N ASN A 319 3.99 18.43 25.15
CA ASN A 319 5.06 17.81 25.92
C ASN A 319 6.18 17.30 25.01
N VAL A 320 5.84 16.57 23.95
CA VAL A 320 6.82 15.98 23.02
C VAL A 320 7.55 17.08 22.23
N LEU A 321 6.82 18.04 21.67
CA LEU A 321 7.44 19.10 20.87
C LEU A 321 8.28 20.06 21.71
N ASN A 322 7.88 20.39 22.94
CA ASN A 322 8.68 21.22 23.85
C ASN A 322 9.96 20.50 24.30
N HIS A 323 9.91 19.16 24.50
CA HIS A 323 11.09 18.39 24.89
C HIS A 323 12.19 18.43 23.79
N TYR A 324 11.79 18.22 22.54
CA TYR A 324 12.76 18.17 21.44
C TYR A 324 13.08 19.55 20.84
N GLY A 325 12.14 20.49 20.88
CA GLY A 325 12.31 21.83 20.31
C GLY A 325 12.78 21.77 18.85
N ASP A 326 13.84 22.51 18.52
CA ASP A 326 14.41 22.55 17.17
C ASP A 326 15.31 21.35 16.82
N LYS A 327 15.48 20.37 17.72
CA LYS A 327 16.24 19.14 17.42
C LYS A 327 15.49 18.24 16.43
N ILE A 328 14.16 18.24 16.48
CA ILE A 328 13.31 17.46 15.57
C ILE A 328 12.29 18.41 14.93
N LEU A 329 12.52 18.76 13.67
CA LEU A 329 11.65 19.68 12.91
C LEU A 329 10.77 18.96 11.88
N GLN A 330 10.76 17.64 11.86
CA GLN A 330 9.86 16.85 11.03
C GLN A 330 9.12 15.86 11.92
N TRP A 331 7.80 15.92 11.92
CA TRP A 331 6.98 15.05 12.76
C TRP A 331 5.86 14.38 11.97
N GLU A 332 5.81 13.09 12.11
CA GLU A 332 4.63 12.32 11.74
C GLU A 332 3.55 12.57 12.80
N ILE A 333 2.58 13.40 12.44
CA ILE A 333 1.53 13.84 13.38
C ILE A 333 0.59 12.68 13.69
N VAL A 334 0.12 12.01 12.64
CA VAL A 334 -0.74 10.82 12.78
C VAL A 334 -0.26 9.71 11.87
N ASN A 335 -0.39 8.48 12.35
CA ASN A 335 -0.12 7.27 11.59
C ASN A 335 -1.41 6.47 11.38
N GLU A 336 -1.72 6.13 10.10
CA GLU A 336 -2.76 5.17 9.71
C GLU A 336 -4.19 5.52 10.15
N PHE A 337 -4.51 6.82 10.24
CA PHE A 337 -5.82 7.29 10.71
C PHE A 337 -6.96 7.16 9.66
N HIS A 338 -6.68 6.56 8.52
CA HIS A 338 -7.65 6.27 7.46
C HIS A 338 -8.58 5.08 7.78
N ASP A 339 -9.00 4.92 9.05
CA ASP A 339 -9.81 3.85 9.62
C ASP A 339 -9.09 2.49 9.80
N TRP A 340 -7.80 2.37 9.41
CA TRP A 340 -7.01 1.18 9.70
C TRP A 340 -6.68 1.07 11.19
N ALA A 341 -6.05 2.10 11.76
CA ALA A 341 -5.66 2.14 13.17
C ALA A 341 -6.61 3.03 13.97
N ASN A 342 -7.79 2.52 14.30
CA ASN A 342 -8.83 3.24 15.03
C ASN A 342 -9.44 2.36 16.13
N ILE A 343 -8.67 2.10 17.21
CA ILE A 343 -9.12 1.27 18.33
C ILE A 343 -10.33 1.85 19.05
N HIS A 344 -10.46 3.17 19.08
CA HIS A 344 -11.57 3.88 19.73
C HIS A 344 -12.88 3.84 18.91
N ASP A 345 -12.82 3.36 17.68
CA ASP A 345 -13.96 3.36 16.76
C ASP A 345 -14.57 4.75 16.51
N PHE A 346 -13.73 5.79 16.52
CA PHE A 346 -14.16 7.16 16.23
C PHE A 346 -14.69 7.29 14.81
N SER A 347 -15.73 8.12 14.65
CA SER A 347 -16.29 8.40 13.34
C SER A 347 -15.29 9.13 12.42
N PRO A 348 -15.50 9.14 11.09
CA PRO A 348 -14.69 9.91 10.16
C PRO A 348 -14.55 11.39 10.54
N GLU A 349 -15.62 12.00 11.03
CA GLU A 349 -15.66 13.40 11.49
C GLU A 349 -14.83 13.60 12.76
N GLN A 350 -14.93 12.67 13.71
CA GLN A 350 -14.13 12.69 14.94
C GLN A 350 -12.64 12.54 14.64
N ILE A 351 -12.27 11.61 13.76
CA ILE A 351 -10.89 11.45 13.29
C ILE A 351 -10.39 12.75 12.63
N THR A 352 -11.19 13.36 11.76
CA THR A 352 -10.85 14.64 11.12
C THR A 352 -10.62 15.76 12.14
N GLN A 353 -11.42 15.82 13.21
CA GLN A 353 -11.25 16.78 14.30
C GLN A 353 -9.93 16.55 15.07
N ILE A 354 -9.59 15.29 15.35
CA ILE A 354 -8.32 14.93 16.02
C ILE A 354 -7.12 15.34 15.16
N VAL A 355 -7.14 15.00 13.86
CA VAL A 355 -6.05 15.32 12.93
C VAL A 355 -5.86 16.84 12.84
N ARG A 356 -6.95 17.59 12.67
CA ARG A 356 -6.92 19.06 12.68
C ARG A 356 -6.29 19.58 13.95
N GLN A 357 -6.80 19.16 15.10
CA GLN A 357 -6.33 19.62 16.41
C GLN A 357 -4.82 19.32 16.60
N ALA A 358 -4.37 18.13 16.23
CA ALA A 358 -2.97 17.76 16.34
C ALA A 358 -2.07 18.60 15.42
N CYS A 359 -2.50 18.85 14.17
CA CYS A 359 -1.77 19.72 13.24
C CYS A 359 -1.72 21.17 13.69
N ASP A 360 -2.85 21.73 14.12
CA ASP A 360 -2.94 23.12 14.57
C ASP A 360 -2.11 23.32 15.85
N ARG A 361 -2.20 22.38 16.82
CA ARG A 361 -1.41 22.43 18.03
C ARG A 361 0.10 22.33 17.75
N THR A 362 0.50 21.48 16.81
CA THR A 362 1.90 21.38 16.38
C THR A 362 2.41 22.73 15.87
N LYS A 363 1.63 23.39 15.00
CA LYS A 363 1.98 24.69 14.43
C LYS A 363 2.04 25.80 15.47
N GLU A 364 1.16 25.76 16.47
CA GLU A 364 1.17 26.73 17.60
C GLU A 364 2.40 26.54 18.49
N VAL A 365 2.79 25.31 18.79
CA VAL A 365 3.94 25.01 19.65
C VAL A 365 5.26 25.33 18.94
N ASN A 366 5.41 24.88 17.70
CA ASN A 366 6.60 25.18 16.91
C ASN A 366 6.24 25.31 15.41
N PRO A 367 6.11 26.54 14.89
CA PRO A 367 5.70 26.79 13.51
C PRO A 367 6.72 26.33 12.46
N LYS A 368 7.95 25.95 12.85
CA LYS A 368 8.97 25.41 11.95
C LYS A 368 8.77 23.93 11.66
N VAL A 369 7.95 23.23 12.43
CA VAL A 369 7.75 21.79 12.30
C VAL A 369 6.99 21.47 11.02
N VAL A 370 7.56 20.59 10.21
CA VAL A 370 6.92 19.97 9.05
C VAL A 370 6.00 18.84 9.54
N ARG A 371 4.71 18.98 9.25
CA ARG A 371 3.64 18.08 9.71
C ARG A 371 3.35 17.03 8.65
N ILE A 372 3.63 15.77 8.95
CA ILE A 372 3.51 14.62 8.05
C ILE A 372 2.29 13.80 8.47
N LEU A 373 1.42 13.46 7.53
CA LEU A 373 0.32 12.50 7.75
C LEU A 373 0.68 11.18 7.08
N ASN A 374 0.96 10.14 7.87
CA ASN A 374 1.41 8.85 7.35
C ASN A 374 0.27 7.85 7.17
N ASN A 375 0.29 7.11 6.07
CA ASN A 375 -0.76 6.18 5.69
C ASN A 375 -0.17 4.85 5.23
N CYS A 376 -0.68 3.73 5.77
CA CYS A 376 -0.38 2.38 5.30
C CYS A 376 -1.39 1.87 4.28
N CYS A 377 -1.19 0.64 3.83
CA CYS A 377 -2.17 -0.11 3.04
C CYS A 377 -2.75 0.70 1.86
N PRO A 378 -1.93 1.28 0.99
CA PRO A 378 -2.37 2.32 0.04
C PRO A 378 -3.38 1.84 -1.01
N TRP A 379 -3.48 0.53 -1.24
CA TRP A 379 -4.51 -0.07 -2.10
C TRP A 379 -5.80 -0.44 -1.37
N ALA A 380 -5.81 -0.27 -0.04
CA ALA A 380 -6.98 -0.32 0.83
C ALA A 380 -7.88 -1.58 0.71
N ASP A 381 -7.34 -2.74 0.35
CA ASP A 381 -8.10 -4.00 0.29
C ASP A 381 -8.80 -4.36 1.62
N TYR A 382 -8.28 -3.86 2.75
CA TYR A 382 -8.91 -3.99 4.07
C TYR A 382 -10.33 -3.39 4.11
N ALA A 383 -10.57 -2.30 3.38
CA ALA A 383 -11.90 -1.67 3.31
C ALA A 383 -12.91 -2.59 2.63
N ALA A 384 -12.51 -3.25 1.54
CA ALA A 384 -13.33 -4.26 0.87
C ALA A 384 -13.54 -5.52 1.73
N ARG A 385 -12.59 -5.84 2.63
CA ARG A 385 -12.70 -6.96 3.58
C ARG A 385 -13.59 -6.65 4.80
N GLY A 386 -14.03 -5.41 4.97
CA GLY A 386 -14.72 -4.98 6.19
C GLY A 386 -13.82 -5.12 7.43
N ARG A 387 -12.54 -4.76 7.32
CA ARG A 387 -11.55 -4.89 8.38
C ARG A 387 -10.89 -3.56 8.73
N LYS A 388 -10.41 -3.46 9.95
CA LYS A 388 -9.41 -2.51 10.45
C LYS A 388 -8.32 -3.30 11.17
N ALA A 389 -7.26 -2.66 11.63
CA ALA A 389 -6.12 -3.36 12.24
C ALA A 389 -6.56 -4.38 13.29
N ARG A 390 -6.33 -5.67 12.99
CA ARG A 390 -6.62 -6.84 13.86
C ARG A 390 -8.07 -6.99 14.33
N MET A 391 -9.02 -6.23 13.78
CA MET A 391 -10.42 -6.25 14.19
C MET A 391 -11.37 -6.18 12.99
N PRO A 392 -12.61 -6.71 13.09
CA PRO A 392 -13.66 -6.40 12.15
C PRO A 392 -13.96 -4.89 12.16
N ALA A 393 -14.31 -4.34 11.01
CA ALA A 393 -14.80 -2.98 10.92
C ALA A 393 -16.28 -2.91 11.34
N THR A 394 -16.65 -1.87 12.07
CA THR A 394 -18.03 -1.61 12.52
C THR A 394 -18.83 -0.82 11.50
N ARG A 395 -18.15 -0.21 10.55
CA ARG A 395 -18.68 0.55 9.41
C ARG A 395 -17.74 0.41 8.21
N PRO A 396 -18.15 0.78 6.98
CA PRO A 396 -17.26 0.81 5.82
C PRO A 396 -16.01 1.64 6.12
N GLY A 397 -14.82 1.05 5.93
CA GLY A 397 -13.55 1.74 6.12
C GLY A 397 -13.23 2.65 4.95
N ARG A 398 -12.52 3.75 5.21
CA ARG A 398 -12.01 4.65 4.18
C ARG A 398 -10.64 4.18 3.68
N SER A 399 -10.40 4.35 2.39
CA SER A 399 -9.05 4.27 1.84
C SER A 399 -8.19 5.45 2.30
N PRO A 400 -6.85 5.36 2.24
CA PRO A 400 -5.99 6.53 2.42
C PRO A 400 -6.37 7.71 1.51
N ARG A 401 -6.71 7.45 0.25
CA ARG A 401 -7.15 8.49 -0.68
C ARG A 401 -8.44 9.18 -0.21
N LYS A 402 -9.44 8.42 0.20
CA LYS A 402 -10.71 8.99 0.70
C LYS A 402 -10.49 9.76 2.01
N PHE A 403 -9.64 9.26 2.90
CA PHE A 403 -9.26 9.97 4.12
C PHE A 403 -8.61 11.32 3.81
N LEU A 404 -7.63 11.36 2.90
CA LEU A 404 -6.97 12.59 2.48
C LEU A 404 -7.95 13.58 1.81
N GLN A 405 -8.89 13.06 1.02
CA GLN A 405 -9.96 13.87 0.44
C GLN A 405 -10.85 14.51 1.52
N ASP A 406 -11.25 13.73 2.54
CA ASP A 406 -12.06 14.25 3.67
C ASP A 406 -11.31 15.36 4.43
N LEU A 407 -10.00 15.19 4.65
CA LEU A 407 -9.16 16.22 5.27
C LEU A 407 -9.06 17.48 4.43
N GLN A 408 -8.91 17.33 3.11
CA GLN A 408 -8.86 18.46 2.17
C GLN A 408 -10.20 19.21 2.13
N GLU A 409 -11.31 18.50 2.03
CA GLU A 409 -12.66 19.07 2.06
C GLU A 409 -12.94 19.78 3.40
N ALA A 410 -12.42 19.24 4.50
CA ALA A 410 -12.50 19.88 5.79
C ALA A 410 -11.51 21.07 5.96
N GLY A 411 -10.57 21.29 5.05
CA GLY A 411 -9.57 22.36 5.16
C GLY A 411 -8.56 22.13 6.27
N VAL A 412 -8.15 20.87 6.50
CA VAL A 412 -7.08 20.53 7.45
C VAL A 412 -5.72 20.94 6.86
N ASP A 413 -4.97 21.75 7.58
CA ASP A 413 -3.65 22.23 7.17
C ASP A 413 -2.56 21.26 7.64
N TYR A 414 -1.84 20.65 6.68
CA TYR A 414 -0.66 19.80 6.89
C TYR A 414 0.33 20.02 5.75
N ASP A 415 1.57 19.56 5.91
CA ASP A 415 2.66 19.92 4.99
C ASP A 415 3.04 18.79 4.03
N VAL A 416 3.01 17.53 4.47
CA VAL A 416 3.53 16.38 3.73
C VAL A 416 2.58 15.19 3.84
N LEU A 417 2.39 14.50 2.72
CA LEU A 417 1.72 13.22 2.65
C LEU A 417 2.75 12.09 2.82
N GLY A 418 2.64 11.32 3.89
CA GLY A 418 3.42 10.11 4.12
C GLY A 418 2.71 8.87 3.62
N ILE A 419 3.45 7.95 3.00
CA ILE A 419 2.91 6.69 2.50
C ILE A 419 3.87 5.52 2.74
N GLN A 420 3.33 4.40 3.20
CA GLN A 420 4.05 3.14 3.40
C GLN A 420 3.83 2.24 2.18
N ILE A 421 4.91 1.80 1.55
CA ILE A 421 4.86 0.89 0.40
C ILE A 421 5.73 -0.32 0.73
N TYR A 422 5.16 -1.23 1.49
CA TYR A 422 5.79 -2.51 1.81
C TYR A 422 5.40 -3.59 0.81
N PHE A 423 6.21 -4.61 0.78
CA PHE A 423 5.95 -5.88 0.13
C PHE A 423 5.76 -5.76 -1.38
N PRO A 424 6.69 -6.25 -2.18
CA PRO A 424 6.58 -6.23 -3.62
C PRO A 424 5.52 -7.24 -4.14
N GLN A 425 4.29 -7.04 -3.71
CA GLN A 425 3.09 -7.79 -4.14
C GLN A 425 2.36 -7.08 -5.28
N ARG A 426 2.95 -6.00 -5.79
CA ARG A 426 2.52 -5.23 -6.95
C ARG A 426 3.71 -5.02 -7.87
N ASP A 427 3.47 -4.95 -9.15
CA ASP A 427 4.51 -4.56 -10.10
C ASP A 427 4.84 -3.05 -10.01
N LEU A 428 5.97 -2.67 -10.56
CA LEU A 428 6.46 -1.28 -10.47
C LEU A 428 5.55 -0.27 -11.15
N SER A 429 4.83 -0.68 -12.19
CA SER A 429 3.86 0.19 -12.89
C SER A 429 2.64 0.50 -12.00
N ASP A 430 2.18 -0.47 -11.20
CA ASP A 430 1.10 -0.22 -10.22
C ASP A 430 1.57 0.72 -9.08
N ILE A 431 2.83 0.59 -8.66
CA ILE A 431 3.43 1.48 -7.66
C ILE A 431 3.54 2.91 -8.22
N ALA A 432 4.06 3.07 -9.43
CA ALA A 432 4.17 4.39 -10.07
C ALA A 432 2.79 5.06 -10.22
N ARG A 433 1.79 4.30 -10.64
CA ARG A 433 0.41 4.77 -10.78
C ARG A 433 -0.22 5.19 -9.45
N LEU A 434 0.04 4.47 -8.37
CA LEU A 434 -0.39 4.86 -7.03
C LEU A 434 0.16 6.24 -6.66
N LEU A 435 1.44 6.48 -6.91
CA LEU A 435 2.08 7.76 -6.61
C LEU A 435 1.48 8.92 -7.39
N GLU A 436 1.16 8.73 -8.68
CA GLU A 436 0.48 9.75 -9.48
C GLU A 436 -0.92 10.08 -8.91
N ARG A 437 -1.65 9.08 -8.43
CA ARG A 437 -2.95 9.31 -7.76
C ARG A 437 -2.81 10.10 -6.47
N LEU A 438 -1.76 9.86 -5.69
CA LEU A 438 -1.51 10.59 -4.45
C LEU A 438 -0.96 12.01 -4.71
N ALA A 439 -0.20 12.20 -5.77
CA ALA A 439 0.31 13.52 -6.18
C ALA A 439 -0.82 14.51 -6.50
N MET A 440 -2.01 14.03 -6.84
CA MET A 440 -3.20 14.88 -7.09
C MET A 440 -3.61 15.74 -5.87
N PHE A 441 -3.20 15.37 -4.66
CA PHE A 441 -3.44 16.19 -3.46
C PHE A 441 -2.54 17.43 -3.37
N GLY A 442 -1.58 17.59 -4.31
CA GLY A 442 -0.73 18.78 -4.40
C GLY A 442 0.26 18.96 -3.24
N LYS A 443 0.50 17.90 -2.46
CA LYS A 443 1.45 17.91 -1.34
C LYS A 443 2.74 17.19 -1.72
N PRO A 444 3.89 17.60 -1.15
CA PRO A 444 5.08 16.76 -1.16
C PRO A 444 4.77 15.38 -0.57
N ILE A 445 5.40 14.34 -1.12
CA ILE A 445 5.21 12.96 -0.66
C ILE A 445 6.51 12.45 -0.04
N TYR A 446 6.42 11.84 1.14
CA TYR A 446 7.46 11.03 1.74
C TYR A 446 7.07 9.55 1.61
N ILE A 447 7.95 8.75 1.03
CA ILE A 447 7.88 7.30 1.17
C ILE A 447 8.43 7.00 2.55
N THR A 448 7.53 6.97 3.53
CA THR A 448 7.90 6.90 4.95
C THR A 448 8.41 5.54 5.37
N GLU A 449 7.95 4.51 4.68
CA GLU A 449 8.29 3.14 5.01
C GLU A 449 8.28 2.28 3.74
N ILE A 450 9.44 1.65 3.45
CA ILE A 450 9.60 0.74 2.33
C ILE A 450 10.51 -0.42 2.74
N GLY A 451 10.27 -1.59 2.20
CA GLY A 451 11.13 -2.75 2.45
C GLY A 451 10.74 -3.97 1.63
N ALA A 452 11.72 -4.82 1.42
CA ALA A 452 11.57 -6.13 0.80
C ALA A 452 12.51 -7.13 1.46
N SER A 453 12.14 -8.41 1.44
CA SER A 453 12.96 -9.50 1.98
C SER A 453 14.17 -9.79 1.10
N SER A 454 15.25 -10.27 1.70
CA SER A 454 16.35 -10.89 0.96
C SER A 454 16.35 -12.42 1.07
N ASN A 455 15.48 -12.98 1.87
CA ASN A 455 15.31 -14.43 2.03
C ASN A 455 13.99 -14.70 2.76
N LEU A 456 13.24 -15.72 2.32
CA LEU A 456 11.99 -16.13 2.95
C LEU A 456 12.16 -17.03 4.17
N ILE A 457 13.36 -17.59 4.37
CA ILE A 457 13.63 -18.43 5.54
C ILE A 457 13.78 -17.52 6.75
N ALA A 458 12.87 -17.66 7.70
CA ALA A 458 12.93 -16.92 8.95
C ALA A 458 14.17 -17.32 9.73
N PRO A 459 15.03 -16.36 10.16
CA PRO A 459 16.10 -16.67 11.10
C PRO A 459 15.53 -17.17 12.43
N THR A 460 16.31 -17.95 13.19
CA THR A 460 15.88 -18.58 14.44
C THR A 460 15.48 -17.60 15.56
N ASN A 461 15.84 -16.33 15.46
CA ASN A 461 15.57 -15.26 16.43
C ASN A 461 14.71 -14.14 15.85
N THR A 462 13.67 -14.48 15.12
CA THR A 462 12.85 -13.45 14.50
C THR A 462 11.92 -12.77 15.49
N GLY A 463 12.15 -11.52 15.74
CA GLY A 463 11.09 -10.60 16.12
C GLY A 463 10.36 -10.04 14.90
N ALA A 464 10.50 -10.66 13.72
CA ALA A 464 9.83 -10.23 12.51
C ALA A 464 8.33 -10.26 12.69
N ILE A 465 7.67 -9.14 12.37
CA ILE A 465 6.23 -8.97 12.56
C ILE A 465 5.47 -9.47 11.34
N THR A 466 6.09 -9.41 10.16
CA THR A 466 5.46 -9.77 8.89
C THR A 466 6.39 -10.56 7.99
N GLY A 467 5.83 -11.52 7.28
CA GLY A 467 6.45 -12.12 6.11
C GLY A 467 6.39 -11.16 4.93
N SER A 468 7.42 -11.17 4.08
CA SER A 468 7.49 -10.24 2.95
C SER A 468 7.04 -10.83 1.64
N ALA A 469 7.10 -12.13 1.50
CA ALA A 469 6.70 -12.80 0.30
C ALA A 469 5.98 -14.11 0.63
N GLU A 470 5.09 -14.48 -0.24
CA GLU A 470 4.37 -15.73 -0.17
C GLU A 470 4.83 -16.61 -1.32
N GLU A 471 4.89 -17.91 -1.09
CA GLU A 471 5.15 -18.84 -2.14
C GLU A 471 3.98 -18.85 -3.16
N PRO A 472 4.27 -19.04 -4.45
CA PRO A 472 5.54 -19.45 -5.04
C PRO A 472 6.63 -18.37 -5.07
N TYR A 473 6.33 -17.11 -5.23
CA TYR A 473 7.16 -15.90 -5.07
C TYR A 473 6.32 -14.67 -5.43
N ALA A 474 6.64 -13.51 -4.85
CA ALA A 474 5.81 -12.32 -5.04
C ALA A 474 6.26 -11.41 -6.19
N TRP A 475 7.54 -11.44 -6.58
CA TRP A 475 8.08 -10.61 -7.67
C TRP A 475 9.21 -11.33 -8.39
N HIS A 476 9.15 -11.45 -9.69
CA HIS A 476 10.04 -12.04 -10.69
C HIS A 476 10.54 -13.45 -10.39
N ARG A 477 11.09 -13.73 -9.22
CA ARG A 477 11.65 -15.01 -8.80
C ARG A 477 11.67 -15.14 -7.27
N HIS A 478 12.17 -16.26 -6.77
CA HIS A 478 12.38 -16.43 -5.32
C HIS A 478 13.35 -15.40 -4.76
N TRP A 479 13.05 -14.90 -3.56
CA TRP A 479 13.80 -13.85 -2.91
C TRP A 479 15.20 -14.31 -2.49
N ASP A 480 16.17 -13.49 -2.87
CA ASP A 480 17.56 -13.54 -2.43
C ASP A 480 18.10 -12.11 -2.31
N GLU A 481 19.38 -11.95 -1.92
CA GLU A 481 19.99 -10.63 -1.76
C GLU A 481 20.12 -9.87 -3.09
N ASP A 482 20.28 -10.57 -4.21
CA ASP A 482 20.34 -9.93 -5.53
C ASP A 482 18.97 -9.36 -5.91
N LEU A 483 17.91 -10.13 -5.69
CA LEU A 483 16.55 -9.66 -6.00
C LEU A 483 16.14 -8.49 -5.10
N GLN A 484 16.49 -8.53 -3.81
CA GLN A 484 16.27 -7.39 -2.91
C GLN A 484 16.99 -6.13 -3.43
N ALA A 485 18.23 -6.27 -3.88
CA ALA A 485 19.02 -5.16 -4.43
C ALA A 485 18.44 -4.63 -5.74
N ASP A 486 18.00 -5.52 -6.63
CA ASP A 486 17.39 -5.15 -7.92
C ASP A 486 16.05 -4.43 -7.72
N TRP A 487 15.21 -4.94 -6.82
CA TRP A 487 13.94 -4.29 -6.49
C TRP A 487 14.17 -2.91 -5.86
N LEU A 488 15.10 -2.81 -4.92
CA LEU A 488 15.48 -1.55 -4.28
C LEU A 488 15.93 -0.51 -5.33
N GLU A 489 16.85 -0.88 -6.22
CA GLU A 489 17.33 0.03 -7.28
C GLU A 489 16.19 0.54 -8.13
N GLN A 490 15.30 -0.36 -8.56
CA GLN A 490 14.23 -0.02 -9.48
C GLN A 490 13.19 0.90 -8.82
N VAL A 491 12.74 0.58 -7.60
CA VAL A 491 11.76 1.45 -6.93
C VAL A 491 12.35 2.80 -6.54
N TYR A 492 13.61 2.84 -6.08
CA TYR A 492 14.28 4.10 -5.76
C TYR A 492 14.48 4.98 -7.00
N THR A 493 14.80 4.38 -8.15
CA THR A 493 14.91 5.08 -9.43
C THR A 493 13.57 5.71 -9.82
N ILE A 494 12.47 4.96 -9.73
CA ILE A 494 11.13 5.48 -10.00
C ILE A 494 10.78 6.61 -9.03
N TYR A 495 11.01 6.44 -7.73
CA TYR A 495 10.69 7.48 -6.74
C TYR A 495 11.53 8.74 -6.94
N TYR A 496 12.84 8.58 -7.15
CA TYR A 496 13.73 9.72 -7.35
C TYR A 496 13.41 10.54 -8.60
N SER A 497 12.85 9.91 -9.62
CA SER A 497 12.41 10.61 -10.85
C SER A 497 11.20 11.54 -10.63
N LYS A 498 10.43 11.33 -9.54
CA LYS A 498 9.20 12.09 -9.29
C LYS A 498 9.50 13.38 -8.51
N PRO A 499 9.19 14.57 -9.02
CA PRO A 499 9.56 15.85 -8.38
C PRO A 499 8.86 16.08 -7.04
N TYR A 500 7.72 15.45 -6.82
CA TYR A 500 6.95 15.55 -5.58
C TYR A 500 7.42 14.61 -4.48
N ILE A 501 8.29 13.63 -4.76
CA ILE A 501 8.92 12.78 -3.72
C ILE A 501 10.06 13.55 -3.08
N LYS A 502 10.03 13.74 -1.76
CA LYS A 502 11.01 14.51 -1.00
C LYS A 502 11.77 13.68 0.05
N ALA A 503 11.27 12.51 0.42
CA ALA A 503 11.99 11.56 1.26
C ALA A 503 11.68 10.12 0.86
N ILE A 504 12.67 9.24 1.04
CA ILE A 504 12.54 7.79 0.85
C ILE A 504 13.22 7.12 2.04
N ASN A 505 12.44 6.39 2.86
CA ASN A 505 12.91 5.70 4.05
C ASN A 505 12.82 4.18 3.90
N TRP A 506 13.97 3.52 3.83
CA TRP A 506 14.00 2.08 4.05
C TRP A 506 13.69 1.78 5.51
N TYR A 507 12.93 0.69 5.78
CA TYR A 507 12.42 0.52 7.14
C TYR A 507 13.37 -0.26 8.06
N ASP A 508 13.83 -1.43 7.62
CA ASP A 508 14.75 -2.24 8.41
C ASP A 508 16.21 -1.99 8.00
N PHE A 509 17.04 -1.49 8.92
CA PHE A 509 18.44 -1.34 8.61
C PHE A 509 19.22 -2.64 8.76
N ALA A 510 18.90 -3.42 9.80
CA ALA A 510 19.57 -4.70 10.11
C ALA A 510 18.56 -5.85 10.18
N ASP A 511 19.05 -7.09 9.98
CA ASP A 511 18.22 -8.29 10.13
C ASP A 511 17.97 -8.68 11.60
N PHE A 512 18.42 -7.91 12.54
CA PHE A 512 18.13 -8.13 13.94
C PHE A 512 16.73 -7.63 14.30
N ARG A 513 15.83 -8.54 14.66
CA ARG A 513 14.41 -8.23 14.96
C ARG A 513 13.76 -7.33 13.89
N PRO A 514 13.83 -7.68 12.62
CA PRO A 514 13.31 -6.84 11.54
C PRO A 514 11.77 -6.83 11.54
N PHE A 515 11.19 -5.82 10.94
CA PHE A 515 9.76 -5.80 10.65
C PHE A 515 9.42 -6.78 9.51
N ILE A 516 10.24 -6.76 8.47
CA ILE A 516 10.17 -7.69 7.34
C ILE A 516 11.24 -8.76 7.53
N ILE A 517 10.89 -10.04 7.41
CA ILE A 517 11.86 -11.14 7.47
C ILE A 517 13.04 -10.86 6.54
N ASN A 518 14.25 -10.82 7.07
CA ASN A 518 15.47 -10.51 6.31
C ASN A 518 15.37 -9.20 5.47
N GLY A 519 14.64 -8.20 5.98
CA GLY A 519 14.40 -6.92 5.32
C GLY A 519 15.53 -5.91 5.46
N GLY A 520 16.53 -6.19 6.30
CA GLY A 520 17.66 -5.30 6.55
C GLY A 520 18.56 -5.09 5.33
N LEU A 521 19.30 -4.00 5.33
CA LEU A 521 20.42 -3.73 4.41
C LEU A 521 21.74 -4.33 4.89
N ILE A 522 21.82 -4.61 6.19
CA ILE A 522 22.91 -5.35 6.81
C ILE A 522 22.36 -6.59 7.50
N ARG A 523 23.21 -7.62 7.65
CA ARG A 523 22.87 -8.85 8.36
C ARG A 523 22.95 -8.63 9.88
N GLU A 524 22.53 -9.63 10.65
CA GLU A 524 22.58 -9.60 12.12
C GLU A 524 24.00 -9.39 12.67
N ASP A 525 25.01 -9.89 11.97
CA ASP A 525 26.43 -9.71 12.31
C ASP A 525 27.03 -8.37 11.87
N ALA A 526 26.19 -7.46 11.35
CA ALA A 526 26.52 -6.16 10.78
C ALA A 526 27.31 -6.20 9.45
N THR A 527 27.46 -7.35 8.82
CA THR A 527 28.01 -7.42 7.45
C THR A 527 27.01 -6.88 6.45
N VAL A 528 27.49 -6.18 5.43
CA VAL A 528 26.64 -5.52 4.44
C VAL A 528 26.07 -6.53 3.44
N LYS A 529 24.82 -6.33 3.04
CA LYS A 529 24.18 -7.06 1.93
C LYS A 529 24.45 -6.39 0.59
N ARG A 530 24.06 -7.05 -0.50
CA ARG A 530 24.14 -6.47 -1.85
C ARG A 530 23.27 -5.21 -1.99
N SER A 531 22.11 -5.19 -1.33
CA SER A 531 21.22 -4.03 -1.30
C SER A 531 21.85 -2.79 -0.65
N PHE A 532 22.70 -2.96 0.38
CA PHE A 532 23.47 -1.86 0.96
C PHE A 532 24.42 -1.22 -0.09
N ASN A 533 25.20 -2.06 -0.76
CA ASN A 533 26.16 -1.58 -1.77
C ASN A 533 25.43 -0.97 -2.97
N ARG A 534 24.30 -1.55 -3.40
CA ARG A 534 23.48 -1.02 -4.49
C ARG A 534 22.90 0.35 -4.13
N MET A 535 22.37 0.51 -2.92
CA MET A 535 21.89 1.80 -2.42
C MET A 535 23.01 2.82 -2.40
N LYS A 536 24.18 2.46 -1.89
CA LYS A 536 25.35 3.36 -1.85
C LYS A 536 25.71 3.87 -3.25
N THR A 537 25.82 2.99 -4.23
CA THR A 537 26.10 3.34 -5.63
C THR A 537 25.03 4.27 -6.23
N LEU A 538 23.76 4.02 -5.95
CA LEU A 538 22.67 4.90 -6.39
C LEU A 538 22.82 6.31 -5.80
N LEU A 539 23.02 6.41 -4.48
CA LEU A 539 23.16 7.68 -3.80
C LEU A 539 24.42 8.45 -4.24
N GLU A 540 25.52 7.75 -4.54
CA GLU A 540 26.72 8.33 -5.15
C GLU A 540 26.39 8.92 -6.53
N THR A 541 25.70 8.16 -7.37
CA THR A 541 25.32 8.60 -8.73
C THR A 541 24.43 9.85 -8.69
N TRP A 542 23.60 9.98 -7.67
CA TRP A 542 22.71 11.13 -7.49
C TRP A 542 23.30 12.27 -6.65
N ASN A 543 24.58 12.19 -6.29
CA ASN A 543 25.26 13.14 -5.38
C ASN A 543 24.48 13.36 -4.06
N SER A 544 23.91 12.29 -3.53
CA SER A 544 23.02 12.32 -2.36
C SER A 544 23.59 11.63 -1.12
N LEU A 545 24.80 11.09 -1.19
CA LEU A 545 25.50 10.60 0.00
C LEU A 545 25.78 11.72 0.99
N PRO A 546 25.82 11.42 2.30
CA PRO A 546 26.23 12.36 3.31
C PRO A 546 27.65 12.91 3.01
N SER A 547 27.77 14.25 2.90
CA SER A 547 29.10 14.90 2.81
C SER A 547 29.71 14.87 4.22
N ARG A 548 30.57 13.90 4.48
CA ARG A 548 31.32 13.82 5.73
C ARG A 548 32.77 14.11 5.44
N GLY A 549 33.21 15.26 5.93
CA GLY A 549 34.61 15.64 5.96
C GLY A 549 35.44 14.74 6.89
#